data_9f64e8aa1997bf1294b25407f9bb52a1
#
_entry.id   9f64e8aa1997bf1294b25407f9bb52a1
#
_cell.length_a   1.000
_cell.length_b   1.000
_cell.length_c   1.000
_cell.angle_alpha   90.00
_cell.angle_beta   90.00
_cell.angle_gamma   90.00
#
_symmetry.space_group_name_H-M   'P 1'
#
loop_
_entity.id
_entity.type
_entity.pdbx_description
1 polymer ?
#
loop_
_entity_poly.entity_id
_entity_poly.type
_entity_poly.pdbx_seq_one_letter_code
_entity_poly.pdbx_strand_id
1 'polypeptide(L)'
;MDLGTLQLRQSNRKVLKKEMIMSVARERIVDCNSETFSQNFNRLPHEVHHALADHPLFQLPALAALAQQVANRKNPHHPKGDLYCDQGIETNGSHAGLRDSRASIAELVREIEKGKTWIILKHIEREPGYREIFENCICDILDLAGKDVVKSIKWFEAILFITSPNRVTEYHIDRECSWLLQIHGNKDIHFFDRADKDVLPDDELERYWVVDNLSATYKPEYESRALVFHLQPGAGVHSPVNTPHWLQNGDNVSVSLNINFQFHESEWENLFKANYYLRRSGFRPASPGRRPLVDRAKSHAYSAVQTIQRRVKGLPSVTANEARQDYYRIVEMLASRGPR
;
A
#
# COMPACT_ATOMS: atom_id res chain seq x y z
N MET A 1 0.26 29.93 54.26
CA MET A 1 -0.12 28.92 53.26
C MET A 1 1.16 28.20 52.85
N ASP A 2 1.20 26.92 53.16
CA ASP A 2 2.39 26.09 53.13
C ASP A 2 2.79 25.74 51.67
N LEU A 3 4.03 26.01 51.30
CA LEU A 3 4.61 25.71 49.99
C LEU A 3 4.49 24.22 49.61
N GLY A 4 4.44 23.33 50.58
CA GLY A 4 4.27 21.89 50.40
C GLY A 4 2.90 21.50 49.81
N THR A 5 1.85 22.21 50.21
CA THR A 5 0.47 21.96 49.70
C THR A 5 0.26 22.44 48.26
N LEU A 6 1.03 23.42 47.79
CA LEU A 6 0.98 23.89 46.37
C LEU A 6 1.73 22.94 45.45
N GLN A 7 2.87 22.37 45.88
CA GLN A 7 3.61 21.40 45.08
C GLN A 7 2.89 20.06 44.93
N LEU A 8 2.22 19.59 45.97
CA LEU A 8 1.37 18.37 45.93
C LEU A 8 0.16 18.56 44.98
N ARG A 9 -0.47 19.74 44.97
CA ARG A 9 -1.58 20.04 44.06
C ARG A 9 -1.13 20.16 42.61
N GLN A 10 0.06 20.68 42.34
CA GLN A 10 0.62 20.73 40.96
C GLN A 10 1.07 19.35 40.47
N SER A 11 1.65 18.51 41.33
CA SER A 11 2.03 17.13 41.01
C SER A 11 0.76 16.28 40.70
N ASN A 12 -0.26 16.36 41.55
CA ASN A 12 -1.53 15.65 41.31
C ASN A 12 -2.28 16.14 40.08
N ARG A 13 -2.23 17.43 39.75
CA ARG A 13 -2.79 17.95 38.48
C ARG A 13 -2.02 17.43 37.25
N LYS A 14 -0.69 17.28 37.32
CA LYS A 14 0.12 16.71 36.25
C LYS A 14 -0.15 15.21 36.08
N VAL A 15 -0.30 14.47 37.20
CA VAL A 15 -0.64 13.05 37.18
C VAL A 15 -2.05 12.84 36.65
N LEU A 16 -3.05 13.58 37.17
CA LEU A 16 -4.43 13.53 36.68
C LEU A 16 -4.57 13.96 35.21
N LYS A 17 -3.78 14.95 34.77
CA LYS A 17 -3.76 15.34 33.34
C LYS A 17 -3.08 14.29 32.47
N LYS A 18 -2.07 13.58 32.98
CA LYS A 18 -1.41 12.46 32.32
C LYS A 18 -2.31 11.23 32.30
N GLU A 19 -3.03 10.93 33.37
CA GLU A 19 -4.01 9.85 33.46
C GLU A 19 -5.26 10.13 32.62
N MET A 20 -5.73 11.38 32.56
CA MET A 20 -6.87 11.78 31.73
C MET A 20 -6.51 11.79 30.23
N ILE A 21 -5.25 12.03 29.87
CA ILE A 21 -4.73 11.89 28.50
C ILE A 21 -4.52 10.41 28.15
N MET A 22 -4.24 9.53 29.14
CA MET A 22 -4.09 8.09 28.93
C MET A 22 -5.40 7.29 28.90
N SER A 23 -6.55 7.90 29.23
CA SER A 23 -7.81 7.17 29.45
C SER A 23 -8.86 7.30 28.33
N VAL A 24 -8.58 8.00 27.26
CA VAL A 24 -9.40 7.85 26.05
C VAL A 24 -8.73 6.80 25.19
N ALA A 25 -9.13 5.54 25.38
CA ALA A 25 -8.78 4.48 24.44
C ALA A 25 -9.25 4.97 23.06
N ARG A 26 -8.30 5.36 22.22
CA ARG A 26 -8.62 5.77 20.85
C ARG A 26 -9.31 4.60 20.16
N GLU A 27 -10.46 4.85 19.60
CA GLU A 27 -11.15 3.90 18.75
C GLU A 27 -10.26 3.54 17.57
N ARG A 28 -10.10 2.25 17.28
CA ARG A 28 -9.32 1.78 16.15
C ARG A 28 -10.00 2.18 14.85
N ILE A 29 -9.22 2.65 13.89
CA ILE A 29 -9.70 2.87 12.53
C ILE A 29 -9.66 1.56 11.75
N VAL A 30 -8.57 0.78 11.87
CA VAL A 30 -8.44 -0.53 11.23
C VAL A 30 -8.44 -1.61 12.31
N ASP A 31 -9.29 -2.61 12.13
CA ASP A 31 -9.38 -3.75 13.02
C ASP A 31 -9.40 -5.08 12.26
N CYS A 32 -8.86 -6.10 12.88
CA CYS A 32 -8.82 -7.46 12.38
C CYS A 32 -8.73 -8.43 13.54
N ASN A 33 -9.26 -9.64 13.37
CA ASN A 33 -9.03 -10.70 14.32
C ASN A 33 -7.51 -10.96 14.45
N SER A 34 -6.96 -10.86 15.67
CA SER A 34 -5.52 -10.95 15.91
C SER A 34 -4.90 -12.30 15.52
N GLU A 35 -5.65 -13.39 15.66
CA GLU A 35 -5.21 -14.73 15.26
C GLU A 35 -5.13 -14.82 13.74
N THR A 36 -6.18 -14.42 13.02
CA THR A 36 -6.21 -14.34 11.56
C THR A 36 -5.08 -13.48 11.04
N PHE A 37 -4.85 -12.30 11.65
CA PHE A 37 -3.78 -11.41 11.28
C PHE A 37 -2.41 -12.06 11.45
N SER A 38 -2.13 -12.65 12.63
CA SER A 38 -0.82 -13.26 12.92
C SER A 38 -0.48 -14.44 12.01
N GLN A 39 -1.49 -15.22 11.60
CA GLN A 39 -1.32 -16.36 10.69
C GLN A 39 -1.13 -15.93 9.24
N ASN A 40 -1.83 -14.86 8.81
CA ASN A 40 -1.97 -14.51 7.39
C ASN A 40 -1.17 -13.27 6.98
N PHE A 41 -0.64 -12.47 7.91
CA PHE A 41 0.09 -11.25 7.59
C PHE A 41 1.22 -11.52 6.58
N ASN A 42 1.17 -10.84 5.44
CA ASN A 42 2.05 -11.00 4.27
C ASN A 42 2.20 -12.46 3.78
N ARG A 43 1.23 -13.31 4.07
CA ARG A 43 1.19 -14.72 3.63
C ARG A 43 -0.03 -15.01 2.77
N LEU A 44 -1.22 -14.74 3.29
CA LEU A 44 -2.50 -14.98 2.63
C LEU A 44 -3.37 -13.73 2.71
N PRO A 45 -4.17 -13.46 1.66
CA PRO A 45 -5.22 -12.45 1.74
C PRO A 45 -6.21 -12.76 2.87
N HIS A 46 -6.65 -11.72 3.56
CA HIS A 46 -7.67 -11.85 4.61
C HIS A 46 -8.43 -10.54 4.78
N GLU A 47 -9.65 -10.68 5.25
CA GLU A 47 -10.54 -9.54 5.50
C GLU A 47 -10.09 -8.73 6.73
N VAL A 48 -10.28 -7.42 6.63
CA VAL A 48 -10.13 -6.46 7.73
C VAL A 48 -11.35 -5.55 7.78
N HIS A 49 -11.57 -4.87 8.89
CA HIS A 49 -12.66 -3.90 9.06
C HIS A 49 -12.08 -2.50 9.30
N HIS A 50 -12.85 -1.47 8.96
CA HIS A 50 -12.43 -0.09 9.22
C HIS A 50 -13.60 0.86 9.48
N ALA A 51 -13.34 1.95 10.20
CA ALA A 51 -14.32 2.95 10.61
C ALA A 51 -14.34 4.20 9.70
N LEU A 52 -13.99 4.08 8.40
CA LEU A 52 -13.85 5.22 7.49
C LEU A 52 -15.04 5.44 6.54
N ALA A 53 -16.04 4.57 6.55
CA ALA A 53 -17.13 4.58 5.56
C ALA A 53 -17.87 5.94 5.50
N ASP A 54 -18.17 6.52 6.65
CA ASP A 54 -18.90 7.79 6.75
C ASP A 54 -18.00 9.00 7.04
N HIS A 55 -16.69 8.83 6.94
CA HIS A 55 -15.76 9.90 7.31
C HIS A 55 -15.84 11.09 6.33
N PRO A 56 -15.99 12.34 6.82
CA PRO A 56 -16.26 13.51 5.96
C PRO A 56 -15.21 13.78 4.88
N LEU A 57 -13.94 13.47 5.12
CA LEU A 57 -12.86 13.65 4.15
C LEU A 57 -12.96 12.72 2.93
N PHE A 58 -13.76 11.65 3.00
CA PHE A 58 -13.95 10.71 1.87
C PHE A 58 -15.28 10.92 1.13
N GLN A 59 -16.02 11.98 1.45
CA GLN A 59 -17.19 12.37 0.67
C GLN A 59 -16.78 13.06 -0.64
N LEU A 60 -17.52 12.87 -1.73
CA LEU A 60 -17.16 13.37 -3.08
C LEU A 60 -16.74 14.85 -3.13
N PRO A 61 -17.38 15.80 -2.41
CA PRO A 61 -16.92 17.19 -2.41
C PRO A 61 -15.51 17.38 -1.83
N ALA A 62 -15.18 16.67 -0.75
CA ALA A 62 -13.84 16.70 -0.14
C ALA A 62 -12.81 16.03 -1.05
N LEU A 63 -13.19 14.92 -1.70
CA LEU A 63 -12.33 14.23 -2.67
C LEU A 63 -12.04 15.06 -3.91
N ALA A 64 -13.01 15.85 -4.39
CA ALA A 64 -12.81 16.80 -5.49
C ALA A 64 -11.78 17.88 -5.12
N ALA A 65 -11.86 18.41 -3.89
CA ALA A 65 -10.88 19.36 -3.38
C ALA A 65 -9.49 18.72 -3.23
N LEU A 66 -9.40 17.52 -2.67
CA LEU A 66 -8.15 16.76 -2.56
C LEU A 66 -7.52 16.51 -3.93
N ALA A 67 -8.30 16.05 -4.90
CA ALA A 67 -7.81 15.78 -6.25
C ALA A 67 -7.18 17.03 -6.89
N GLN A 68 -7.81 18.20 -6.69
CA GLN A 68 -7.26 19.46 -7.18
C GLN A 68 -5.97 19.86 -6.44
N GLN A 69 -5.86 19.61 -5.13
CA GLN A 69 -4.64 19.87 -4.36
C GLN A 69 -3.49 18.98 -4.86
N VAL A 70 -3.75 17.67 -5.03
CA VAL A 70 -2.76 16.71 -5.54
C VAL A 70 -2.34 17.05 -6.97
N ALA A 71 -3.27 17.48 -7.85
CA ALA A 71 -2.95 17.89 -9.22
C ALA A 71 -2.02 19.10 -9.27
N ASN A 72 -2.16 20.03 -8.33
CA ASN A 72 -1.35 21.24 -8.25
C ASN A 72 0.02 21.01 -7.58
N ARG A 73 0.20 19.87 -6.93
CA ARG A 73 1.42 19.54 -6.20
C ARG A 73 2.54 19.15 -7.16
N LYS A 74 3.71 19.78 -7.01
CA LYS A 74 4.93 19.38 -7.71
C LYS A 74 5.63 18.29 -6.90
N ASN A 75 5.84 17.13 -7.51
CA ASN A 75 6.63 16.08 -6.91
C ASN A 75 7.96 15.93 -7.67
N PRO A 76 9.10 16.40 -7.12
CA PRO A 76 10.40 16.32 -7.79
C PRO A 76 10.88 14.87 -8.00
N HIS A 77 10.37 13.92 -7.22
CA HIS A 77 10.72 12.50 -7.32
C HIS A 77 9.81 11.72 -8.28
N HIS A 78 8.67 12.29 -8.66
CA HIS A 78 7.73 11.73 -9.62
C HIS A 78 7.39 12.74 -10.70
N PRO A 79 8.15 12.78 -11.82
CA PRO A 79 7.91 13.72 -12.92
C PRO A 79 6.50 13.63 -13.52
N LYS A 80 5.84 12.46 -13.38
CA LYS A 80 4.45 12.25 -13.80
C LYS A 80 3.42 12.75 -12.78
N GLY A 81 3.87 13.28 -11.62
CA GLY A 81 3.02 13.76 -10.52
C GLY A 81 2.46 12.63 -9.64
N ASP A 82 1.66 13.03 -8.68
CA ASP A 82 0.99 12.13 -7.72
C ASP A 82 -0.48 11.85 -8.13
N LEU A 83 -0.93 12.42 -9.23
CA LEU A 83 -2.23 12.21 -9.83
C LEU A 83 -2.11 11.35 -11.08
N TYR A 84 -2.93 10.32 -11.16
CA TYR A 84 -3.17 9.54 -12.35
C TYR A 84 -4.66 9.54 -12.66
N CYS A 85 -5.02 9.74 -13.93
CA CYS A 85 -6.42 9.72 -14.37
C CYS A 85 -6.51 9.00 -15.72
N ASP A 86 -7.38 7.99 -15.78
CA ASP A 86 -7.76 7.29 -17.00
C ASP A 86 -9.27 7.46 -17.21
N GLN A 87 -9.68 7.91 -18.38
CA GLN A 87 -11.08 8.16 -18.73
C GLN A 87 -11.70 7.03 -19.57
N GLY A 88 -11.07 5.87 -19.62
CA GLY A 88 -11.57 4.71 -20.38
C GLY A 88 -11.58 4.90 -21.89
N ILE A 89 -10.83 5.88 -22.41
CA ILE A 89 -10.57 6.01 -23.82
C ILE A 89 -9.57 4.91 -24.17
N GLU A 90 -9.95 4.01 -25.08
CA GLU A 90 -9.08 2.92 -25.54
C GLU A 90 -7.78 3.51 -26.12
N THR A 91 -6.74 3.48 -25.32
CA THR A 91 -5.38 3.75 -25.77
C THR A 91 -4.60 2.44 -25.61
N ASN A 92 -4.19 1.89 -26.75
CA ASN A 92 -3.40 0.66 -26.88
C ASN A 92 -2.33 0.54 -25.77
N GLY A 93 -2.70 -0.02 -24.59
CA GLY A 93 -1.78 -0.47 -23.54
C GLY A 93 -0.92 0.58 -22.83
N SER A 94 -1.06 1.88 -23.13
CA SER A 94 -0.37 2.94 -22.38
C SER A 94 -1.34 3.62 -21.42
N HIS A 95 -1.07 3.56 -20.12
CA HIS A 95 -1.73 4.38 -19.12
C HIS A 95 -1.60 5.86 -19.52
N ALA A 96 -2.61 6.41 -20.16
CA ALA A 96 -2.63 7.82 -20.56
C ALA A 96 -2.87 8.65 -19.31
N GLY A 97 -1.81 9.30 -18.80
CA GLY A 97 -1.94 10.39 -17.84
C GLY A 97 -2.86 11.47 -18.41
N LEU A 98 -3.38 12.35 -17.55
CA LEU A 98 -4.22 13.50 -17.88
C LEU A 98 -3.78 14.15 -19.21
N ARG A 99 -4.37 13.75 -20.32
CA ARG A 99 -4.16 14.38 -21.61
C ARG A 99 -5.50 14.94 -22.07
N ASP A 100 -5.55 16.28 -22.13
CA ASP A 100 -6.55 17.06 -22.86
C ASP A 100 -8.03 16.88 -22.48
N SER A 101 -8.40 16.63 -21.23
CA SER A 101 -9.76 16.93 -20.84
C SER A 101 -9.87 18.44 -20.56
N ARG A 102 -10.84 19.14 -21.16
CA ARG A 102 -11.18 20.52 -20.84
C ARG A 102 -11.77 20.64 -19.41
N ALA A 103 -12.16 19.52 -18.80
CA ALA A 103 -12.66 19.42 -17.45
C ALA A 103 -11.52 19.41 -16.43
N SER A 104 -11.66 20.16 -15.34
CA SER A 104 -10.73 20.07 -14.22
C SER A 104 -10.86 18.70 -13.53
N ILE A 105 -9.82 18.25 -12.85
CA ILE A 105 -9.87 16.97 -12.10
C ILE A 105 -10.99 16.98 -11.06
N ALA A 106 -11.30 18.13 -10.46
CA ALA A 106 -12.40 18.26 -9.51
C ALA A 106 -13.78 18.07 -10.17
N GLU A 107 -13.94 18.45 -11.44
CA GLU A 107 -15.16 18.18 -12.21
C GLU A 107 -15.27 16.69 -12.54
N LEU A 108 -14.17 16.05 -12.95
CA LEU A 108 -14.15 14.61 -13.20
C LEU A 108 -14.53 13.79 -11.95
N VAL A 109 -14.10 14.21 -10.75
CA VAL A 109 -14.53 13.56 -9.49
C VAL A 109 -16.02 13.77 -9.24
N ARG A 110 -16.57 14.96 -9.50
CA ARG A 110 -18.02 15.23 -9.31
C ARG A 110 -18.89 14.46 -10.31
N GLU A 111 -18.37 14.17 -11.48
CA GLU A 111 -19.08 13.48 -12.57
C GLU A 111 -18.67 11.99 -12.69
N ILE A 112 -17.93 11.47 -11.72
CA ILE A 112 -17.35 10.13 -11.73
C ILE A 112 -18.40 9.03 -11.98
N GLU A 113 -19.62 9.23 -11.53
CA GLU A 113 -20.73 8.30 -11.70
C GLU A 113 -21.13 8.09 -13.17
N LYS A 114 -20.99 9.11 -13.99
CA LYS A 114 -21.41 9.11 -15.40
C LYS A 114 -20.36 8.56 -16.37
N GLY A 115 -19.13 8.44 -15.92
CA GLY A 115 -17.97 8.12 -16.77
C GLY A 115 -17.51 6.68 -16.69
N LYS A 116 -16.38 6.42 -17.34
CA LYS A 116 -15.54 5.22 -17.16
C LYS A 116 -14.20 5.60 -16.53
N THR A 117 -14.24 6.56 -15.62
CA THR A 117 -13.05 7.22 -15.11
C THR A 117 -12.42 6.44 -13.96
N TRP A 118 -11.11 6.41 -13.93
CA TRP A 118 -10.28 5.87 -12.85
C TRP A 118 -9.28 6.94 -12.42
N ILE A 119 -9.42 7.41 -11.19
CA ILE A 119 -8.57 8.44 -10.61
C ILE A 119 -7.77 7.80 -9.48
N ILE A 120 -6.45 7.98 -9.51
CA ILE A 120 -5.53 7.55 -8.46
C ILE A 120 -4.84 8.79 -7.90
N LEU A 121 -5.00 9.01 -6.61
CA LEU A 121 -4.30 10.06 -5.86
C LEU A 121 -3.25 9.39 -4.97
N LYS A 122 -1.98 9.62 -5.27
CA LYS A 122 -0.85 9.08 -4.51
C LYS A 122 -0.39 10.04 -3.44
N HIS A 123 0.22 9.50 -2.40
CA HIS A 123 0.80 10.27 -1.30
C HIS A 123 -0.18 11.25 -0.67
N ILE A 124 -1.44 10.80 -0.44
CA ILE A 124 -2.45 11.64 0.22
C ILE A 124 -2.10 11.90 1.69
N GLU A 125 -1.22 11.11 2.29
CA GLU A 125 -0.65 11.33 3.62
C GLU A 125 0.14 12.65 3.74
N ARG A 126 0.42 13.32 2.63
CA ARG A 126 1.04 14.64 2.62
C ARG A 126 0.06 15.77 2.93
N GLU A 127 -1.24 15.50 2.81
CA GLU A 127 -2.30 16.45 3.15
C GLU A 127 -2.68 16.31 4.64
N PRO A 128 -2.73 17.41 5.43
CA PRO A 128 -2.79 17.35 6.90
C PRO A 128 -3.90 16.47 7.49
N GLY A 129 -5.14 16.60 7.00
CA GLY A 129 -6.28 15.80 7.49
C GLY A 129 -6.16 14.32 7.16
N TYR A 130 -5.72 13.99 5.95
CA TYR A 130 -5.49 12.60 5.50
C TYR A 130 -4.28 11.98 6.18
N ARG A 131 -3.28 12.78 6.52
CA ARG A 131 -2.10 12.34 7.29
C ARG A 131 -2.48 11.72 8.62
N GLU A 132 -3.34 12.38 9.38
CA GLU A 132 -3.79 11.89 10.68
C GLU A 132 -4.50 10.53 10.56
N ILE A 133 -5.38 10.39 9.57
CA ILE A 133 -6.07 9.13 9.27
C ILE A 133 -5.05 8.04 8.92
N PHE A 134 -4.14 8.33 8.01
CA PHE A 134 -3.12 7.40 7.56
C PHE A 134 -2.23 6.90 8.70
N GLU A 135 -1.71 7.83 9.52
CA GLU A 135 -0.89 7.50 10.68
C GLU A 135 -1.64 6.62 11.69
N ASN A 136 -2.92 6.91 11.85
CA ASN A 136 -3.78 6.13 12.72
C ASN A 136 -4.01 4.71 12.19
N CYS A 137 -4.28 4.55 10.90
CA CYS A 137 -4.42 3.24 10.26
C CYS A 137 -3.13 2.42 10.36
N ILE A 138 -1.98 3.05 10.05
CA ILE A 138 -0.67 2.37 10.17
C ILE A 138 -0.42 1.91 11.60
N CYS A 139 -0.68 2.75 12.59
CA CYS A 139 -0.48 2.37 13.98
C CYS A 139 -1.35 1.17 14.37
N ASP A 140 -2.62 1.13 13.93
CA ASP A 140 -3.51 0.00 14.22
C ASP A 140 -2.99 -1.30 13.57
N ILE A 141 -2.52 -1.22 12.33
CA ILE A 141 -1.93 -2.35 11.60
C ILE A 141 -0.64 -2.82 12.27
N LEU A 142 0.25 -1.90 12.66
CA LEU A 142 1.52 -2.24 13.28
C LEU A 142 1.39 -2.75 14.72
N ASP A 143 0.36 -2.31 15.44
CA ASP A 143 0.00 -2.88 16.74
C ASP A 143 -0.34 -4.38 16.63
N LEU A 144 -1.00 -4.77 15.50
CA LEU A 144 -1.30 -6.18 15.21
C LEU A 144 -0.08 -6.95 14.68
N ALA A 145 0.76 -6.31 13.85
CA ALA A 145 1.91 -6.94 13.21
C ALA A 145 3.11 -7.18 14.13
N GLY A 146 3.22 -6.39 15.20
CA GLY A 146 4.30 -6.48 16.17
C GLY A 146 5.58 -5.72 15.78
N LYS A 147 6.44 -5.52 16.79
CA LYS A 147 7.62 -4.64 16.69
C LYS A 147 8.68 -5.09 15.67
N ASP A 148 8.77 -6.37 15.40
CA ASP A 148 9.80 -6.88 14.47
C ASP A 148 9.43 -6.59 13.02
N VAL A 149 8.14 -6.54 12.68
CA VAL A 149 7.67 -6.12 11.36
C VAL A 149 8.01 -4.65 11.11
N VAL A 150 7.84 -3.79 12.11
CA VAL A 150 8.15 -2.35 12.00
C VAL A 150 9.58 -2.13 11.52
N LYS A 151 10.56 -2.90 12.03
CA LYS A 151 11.97 -2.78 11.66
C LYS A 151 12.27 -3.19 10.20
N SER A 152 11.41 -4.01 9.62
CA SER A 152 11.56 -4.49 8.24
C SER A 152 10.96 -3.55 7.20
N ILE A 153 10.16 -2.57 7.60
CA ILE A 153 9.49 -1.66 6.69
C ILE A 153 10.46 -0.56 6.21
N LYS A 154 10.48 -0.34 4.92
CA LYS A 154 11.29 0.66 4.24
C LYS A 154 10.56 1.99 4.10
N TRP A 155 9.29 1.93 3.69
CA TRP A 155 8.44 3.09 3.52
C TRP A 155 6.95 2.72 3.53
N PHE A 156 6.11 3.74 3.64
CA PHE A 156 4.67 3.68 3.61
C PHE A 156 4.12 4.64 2.55
N GLU A 157 2.96 4.32 2.00
CA GLU A 157 2.24 5.18 1.07
C GLU A 157 0.74 5.02 1.25
N ALA A 158 0.01 6.13 1.16
CA ALA A 158 -1.45 6.11 1.03
C ALA A 158 -1.85 6.46 -0.39
N ILE A 159 -2.63 5.58 -1.00
CA ILE A 159 -3.20 5.77 -2.34
C ILE A 159 -4.72 5.79 -2.23
N LEU A 160 -5.35 6.79 -2.80
CA LEU A 160 -6.80 6.84 -2.91
C LEU A 160 -7.23 6.54 -4.34
N PHE A 161 -8.14 5.59 -4.48
CA PHE A 161 -8.79 5.24 -5.72
C PHE A 161 -10.21 5.81 -5.73
N ILE A 162 -10.56 6.56 -6.77
CA ILE A 162 -11.91 7.07 -7.03
C ILE A 162 -12.28 6.60 -8.43
N THR A 163 -13.27 5.73 -8.53
CA THR A 163 -13.52 5.00 -9.77
C THR A 163 -15.00 4.91 -10.09
N SER A 164 -15.31 5.00 -11.39
CA SER A 164 -16.67 4.86 -11.92
C SER A 164 -17.28 3.49 -11.64
N PRO A 165 -18.62 3.39 -11.70
CA PRO A 165 -19.33 2.11 -11.65
C PRO A 165 -18.80 1.10 -12.67
N ASN A 166 -18.84 -0.19 -12.31
CA ASN A 166 -18.48 -1.33 -13.17
C ASN A 166 -17.05 -1.33 -13.72
N ARG A 167 -16.16 -0.45 -13.17
CA ARG A 167 -14.76 -0.41 -13.60
C ARG A 167 -14.03 -1.68 -13.17
N VAL A 168 -13.25 -2.24 -14.09
CA VAL A 168 -12.34 -3.36 -13.84
C VAL A 168 -10.92 -2.81 -13.67
N THR A 169 -10.21 -3.28 -12.65
CA THR A 169 -8.75 -3.17 -12.52
C THR A 169 -8.17 -4.50 -12.98
N GLU A 170 -7.40 -4.46 -14.04
CA GLU A 170 -6.85 -5.64 -14.70
C GLU A 170 -5.96 -6.48 -13.77
N TYR A 171 -5.81 -7.75 -14.11
CA TYR A 171 -4.99 -8.70 -13.38
C TYR A 171 -3.53 -8.24 -13.29
N HIS A 172 -2.99 -8.20 -12.09
CA HIS A 172 -1.64 -7.72 -11.80
C HIS A 172 -1.10 -8.29 -10.49
N ILE A 173 0.15 -8.00 -10.20
CA ILE A 173 0.82 -8.24 -8.92
C ILE A 173 1.46 -6.95 -8.43
N ASP A 174 1.54 -6.79 -7.09
CA ASP A 174 2.15 -5.62 -6.45
C ASP A 174 3.42 -5.98 -5.68
N ARG A 175 4.35 -5.02 -5.60
CA ARG A 175 5.57 -5.12 -4.78
C ARG A 175 5.31 -4.79 -3.32
N GLU A 176 4.19 -4.18 -3.07
CA GLU A 176 3.77 -3.70 -1.77
C GLU A 176 2.94 -4.76 -1.05
N CYS A 177 3.08 -4.80 0.26
CA CYS A 177 2.14 -5.41 1.16
C CYS A 177 1.08 -4.36 1.48
N SER A 178 -0.18 -4.62 1.16
CA SER A 178 -1.20 -3.57 1.17
C SER A 178 -2.46 -3.93 1.94
N TRP A 179 -3.21 -2.90 2.29
CA TRP A 179 -4.56 -2.96 2.86
C TRP A 179 -5.46 -2.07 2.02
N LEU A 180 -6.39 -2.68 1.30
CA LEU A 180 -7.42 -1.98 0.54
C LEU A 180 -8.66 -1.83 1.41
N LEU A 181 -8.97 -0.61 1.81
CA LEU A 181 -10.11 -0.26 2.66
C LEU A 181 -11.21 0.31 1.79
N GLN A 182 -12.35 -0.38 1.67
CA GLN A 182 -13.49 0.05 0.86
C GLN A 182 -14.32 1.06 1.63
N ILE A 183 -14.32 2.32 1.16
CA ILE A 183 -14.95 3.43 1.87
C ILE A 183 -16.34 3.72 1.33
N HIS A 184 -16.52 3.68 0.00
CA HIS A 184 -17.78 3.94 -0.66
C HIS A 184 -18.00 3.00 -1.83
N GLY A 185 -19.23 2.55 -2.03
CA GLY A 185 -19.59 1.59 -3.06
C GLY A 185 -19.12 0.17 -2.78
N ASN A 186 -19.44 -0.75 -3.69
CA ASN A 186 -19.10 -2.16 -3.56
C ASN A 186 -18.00 -2.53 -4.56
N LYS A 187 -17.20 -3.52 -4.20
CA LYS A 187 -16.11 -4.00 -5.04
C LYS A 187 -15.84 -5.47 -4.77
N ASP A 188 -15.63 -6.23 -5.82
CA ASP A 188 -15.13 -7.59 -5.74
C ASP A 188 -13.64 -7.59 -6.04
N ILE A 189 -12.87 -8.33 -5.23
CA ILE A 189 -11.44 -8.56 -5.47
C ILE A 189 -11.17 -10.05 -5.50
N HIS A 190 -10.51 -10.49 -6.57
CA HIS A 190 -10.20 -11.88 -6.85
C HIS A 190 -8.69 -12.07 -6.66
N PHE A 191 -8.32 -12.86 -5.67
CA PHE A 191 -6.94 -13.22 -5.38
C PHE A 191 -6.62 -14.62 -5.83
N PHE A 192 -5.38 -14.83 -6.25
CA PHE A 192 -4.88 -16.13 -6.68
C PHE A 192 -3.64 -16.51 -5.87
N ASP A 193 -3.45 -17.81 -5.65
CA ASP A 193 -2.31 -18.28 -4.87
C ASP A 193 -0.99 -17.98 -5.61
N ARG A 194 -0.17 -17.12 -5.05
CA ARG A 194 1.17 -16.80 -5.56
C ARG A 194 2.15 -17.97 -5.55
N ALA A 195 1.85 -19.03 -4.80
CA ALA A 195 2.65 -20.26 -4.77
C ALA A 195 2.29 -21.21 -5.92
N ASP A 196 1.12 -21.06 -6.52
CA ASP A 196 0.68 -21.82 -7.69
C ASP A 196 1.46 -21.39 -8.94
N LYS A 197 2.33 -22.28 -9.43
CA LYS A 197 3.23 -21.99 -10.56
C LYS A 197 2.55 -22.01 -11.93
N ASP A 198 1.32 -22.49 -12.03
CA ASP A 198 0.49 -22.31 -13.23
C ASP A 198 -0.05 -20.89 -13.29
N VAL A 199 -0.40 -20.33 -12.14
CA VAL A 199 -0.95 -18.96 -12.00
C VAL A 199 0.13 -17.91 -12.06
N LEU A 200 1.24 -18.12 -11.34
CA LEU A 200 2.37 -17.20 -11.29
C LEU A 200 3.69 -17.97 -11.51
N PRO A 201 4.07 -18.22 -12.77
CA PRO A 201 5.35 -18.83 -13.12
C PRO A 201 6.54 -18.04 -12.58
N ASP A 202 7.62 -18.73 -12.25
CA ASP A 202 8.84 -18.09 -11.70
C ASP A 202 9.42 -17.04 -12.66
N ASP A 203 9.39 -17.28 -13.95
CA ASP A 203 9.93 -16.37 -14.96
C ASP A 203 9.06 -15.10 -15.13
N GLU A 204 7.74 -15.18 -14.95
CA GLU A 204 6.87 -13.99 -14.91
C GLU A 204 7.18 -13.13 -13.70
N LEU A 205 7.31 -13.73 -12.52
CA LEU A 205 7.68 -13.03 -11.29
C LEU A 205 9.09 -12.44 -11.38
N GLU A 206 10.06 -13.17 -11.91
CA GLU A 206 11.42 -12.68 -12.14
C GLU A 206 11.44 -11.48 -13.08
N ARG A 207 10.66 -11.53 -14.18
CA ARG A 207 10.52 -10.44 -15.14
C ARG A 207 9.86 -9.21 -14.53
N TYR A 208 8.83 -9.39 -13.71
CA TYR A 208 8.17 -8.32 -12.97
C TYR A 208 9.15 -7.50 -12.13
N TRP A 209 10.06 -8.17 -11.44
CA TRP A 209 11.03 -7.49 -10.58
C TRP A 209 12.15 -6.77 -11.32
N VAL A 210 12.35 -7.04 -12.62
CA VAL A 210 13.46 -6.45 -13.41
C VAL A 210 12.99 -5.54 -14.52
N VAL A 211 11.94 -5.90 -15.24
CA VAL A 211 11.62 -5.28 -16.54
C VAL A 211 10.25 -4.63 -16.59
N ASP A 212 9.22 -5.32 -16.09
CA ASP A 212 7.87 -5.04 -16.52
C ASP A 212 6.83 -5.27 -15.40
N ASN A 213 6.12 -4.21 -15.05
CA ASN A 213 5.05 -4.26 -14.05
C ASN A 213 3.77 -5.01 -14.54
N LEU A 214 3.71 -5.40 -15.81
CA LEU A 214 2.58 -6.13 -16.42
C LEU A 214 2.93 -7.59 -16.71
N SER A 215 3.91 -8.18 -15.99
CA SER A 215 4.39 -9.52 -16.29
C SER A 215 3.42 -10.64 -15.97
N ALA A 216 2.49 -10.44 -15.03
CA ALA A 216 1.51 -11.46 -14.67
C ALA A 216 0.43 -11.60 -15.74
N THR A 217 0.20 -12.82 -16.18
CA THR A 217 -0.71 -13.13 -17.29
C THR A 217 -1.97 -13.81 -16.77
N TYR A 218 -3.13 -13.17 -16.93
CA TYR A 218 -4.43 -13.76 -16.61
C TYR A 218 -4.84 -14.79 -17.64
N LYS A 219 -5.43 -15.91 -17.18
CA LYS A 219 -6.14 -16.88 -18.01
C LYS A 219 -7.50 -17.18 -17.38
N PRO A 220 -8.58 -17.22 -18.18
CA PRO A 220 -9.93 -17.43 -17.66
C PRO A 220 -10.11 -18.71 -16.81
N GLU A 221 -9.33 -19.76 -17.11
CA GLU A 221 -9.34 -21.00 -16.33
C GLU A 221 -8.84 -20.85 -14.89
N TYR A 222 -8.13 -19.75 -14.58
CA TYR A 222 -7.69 -19.48 -13.21
C TYR A 222 -8.85 -19.09 -12.30
N GLU A 223 -9.94 -18.57 -12.85
CA GLU A 223 -11.05 -18.02 -12.06
C GLU A 223 -11.64 -19.03 -11.07
N SER A 224 -11.68 -20.30 -11.43
CA SER A 224 -12.14 -21.39 -10.54
C SER A 224 -11.26 -21.59 -9.29
N ARG A 225 -10.07 -20.98 -9.25
CA ARG A 225 -9.10 -21.02 -8.14
C ARG A 225 -9.05 -19.72 -7.36
N ALA A 226 -9.83 -18.72 -7.75
CA ALA A 226 -9.84 -17.42 -7.10
C ALA A 226 -10.43 -17.48 -5.69
N LEU A 227 -9.77 -16.81 -4.75
CA LEU A 227 -10.33 -16.43 -3.46
C LEU A 227 -10.97 -15.05 -3.61
N VAL A 228 -12.29 -14.98 -3.54
CA VAL A 228 -13.05 -13.76 -3.80
C VAL A 228 -13.48 -13.11 -2.50
N PHE A 229 -13.25 -11.80 -2.37
CA PHE A 229 -13.75 -10.96 -1.28
C PHE A 229 -14.73 -9.94 -1.85
N HIS A 230 -15.93 -9.88 -1.26
CA HIS A 230 -16.99 -8.93 -1.62
C HIS A 230 -16.93 -7.73 -0.66
N LEU A 231 -16.22 -6.67 -1.04
CA LEU A 231 -15.99 -5.51 -0.19
C LEU A 231 -17.16 -4.54 -0.26
N GLN A 232 -17.67 -4.19 0.91
CA GLN A 232 -18.66 -3.14 1.13
C GLN A 232 -18.06 -2.01 1.99
N PRO A 233 -18.70 -0.82 2.09
CA PRO A 233 -18.22 0.24 2.97
C PRO A 233 -17.99 -0.26 4.40
N GLY A 234 -16.78 -0.02 4.93
CA GLY A 234 -16.34 -0.53 6.23
C GLY A 234 -15.58 -1.86 6.19
N ALA A 235 -15.63 -2.58 5.07
CA ALA A 235 -14.81 -3.77 4.84
C ALA A 235 -13.50 -3.39 4.12
N GLY A 236 -12.48 -4.20 4.33
CA GLY A 236 -11.21 -4.10 3.63
C GLY A 236 -10.55 -5.46 3.49
N VAL A 237 -9.47 -5.51 2.76
CA VAL A 237 -8.70 -6.74 2.56
C VAL A 237 -7.20 -6.47 2.60
N HIS A 238 -6.48 -7.36 3.25
CA HIS A 238 -5.03 -7.41 3.19
C HIS A 238 -4.56 -8.15 1.94
N SER A 239 -3.63 -7.55 1.19
CA SER A 239 -2.96 -8.18 0.04
C SER A 239 -1.48 -8.39 0.34
N PRO A 240 -1.00 -9.64 0.39
CA PRO A 240 0.42 -9.93 0.52
C PRO A 240 1.22 -9.54 -0.74
N VAL A 241 2.52 -9.28 -0.56
CA VAL A 241 3.45 -9.00 -1.67
C VAL A 241 3.37 -10.06 -2.77
N ASN A 242 3.36 -9.64 -4.03
CA ASN A 242 3.32 -10.49 -5.22
C ASN A 242 2.08 -11.42 -5.32
N THR A 243 1.00 -11.10 -4.65
CA THR A 243 -0.24 -11.89 -4.79
C THR A 243 -0.98 -11.46 -6.05
N PRO A 244 -1.18 -12.34 -7.04
CA PRO A 244 -1.91 -12.01 -8.25
C PRO A 244 -3.36 -11.71 -7.92
N HIS A 245 -3.90 -10.63 -8.51
CA HIS A 245 -5.28 -10.23 -8.27
C HIS A 245 -5.84 -9.33 -9.36
N TRP A 246 -7.16 -9.28 -9.44
CA TRP A 246 -7.91 -8.31 -10.22
C TRP A 246 -9.15 -7.88 -9.46
N LEU A 247 -9.74 -6.73 -9.83
CA LEU A 247 -10.87 -6.17 -9.11
C LEU A 247 -11.95 -5.69 -10.06
N GLN A 248 -13.21 -5.75 -9.59
CA GLN A 248 -14.35 -5.18 -10.30
C GLN A 248 -15.22 -4.38 -9.33
N ASN A 249 -15.54 -3.14 -9.71
CA ASN A 249 -16.51 -2.34 -8.97
C ASN A 249 -17.93 -2.86 -9.23
N GLY A 250 -18.81 -2.67 -8.25
CA GLY A 250 -20.25 -2.78 -8.44
C GLY A 250 -20.81 -1.67 -9.34
N ASP A 251 -22.12 -1.55 -9.39
CA ASP A 251 -22.89 -0.59 -10.20
C ASP A 251 -22.93 0.84 -9.61
N ASN A 252 -22.06 1.13 -8.68
CA ASN A 252 -21.96 2.40 -7.97
C ASN A 252 -20.51 2.94 -8.00
N VAL A 253 -20.37 4.24 -7.70
CA VAL A 253 -19.05 4.86 -7.54
C VAL A 253 -18.28 4.14 -6.44
N SER A 254 -17.03 3.82 -6.69
CA SER A 254 -16.17 3.15 -5.72
C SER A 254 -15.06 4.09 -5.25
N VAL A 255 -14.94 4.22 -3.93
CA VAL A 255 -13.83 4.91 -3.25
C VAL A 255 -13.13 3.94 -2.34
N SER A 256 -11.83 3.75 -2.55
CA SER A 256 -11.01 2.85 -1.73
C SER A 256 -9.72 3.55 -1.32
N LEU A 257 -9.36 3.44 -0.04
CA LEU A 257 -8.05 3.84 0.48
C LEU A 257 -7.14 2.62 0.53
N ASN A 258 -6.00 2.70 -0.14
CA ASN A 258 -4.98 1.67 -0.08
C ASN A 258 -3.78 2.15 0.74
N ILE A 259 -3.40 1.36 1.74
CA ILE A 259 -2.23 1.60 2.59
C ILE A 259 -1.17 0.60 2.20
N ASN A 260 -0.07 1.10 1.66
CA ASN A 260 1.03 0.30 1.16
C ASN A 260 2.22 0.30 2.11
N PHE A 261 2.77 -0.87 2.33
CA PHE A 261 4.06 -1.06 2.99
C PHE A 261 5.05 -1.66 1.98
N GLN A 262 6.21 -1.07 1.88
CA GLN A 262 7.33 -1.71 1.21
C GLN A 262 8.39 -2.10 2.25
N PHE A 263 8.80 -3.34 2.22
CA PHE A 263 9.85 -3.85 3.07
C PHE A 263 11.24 -3.51 2.50
N HIS A 264 12.27 -3.48 3.36
CA HIS A 264 13.65 -3.42 2.89
C HIS A 264 13.91 -4.55 1.89
N GLU A 265 14.83 -4.30 0.93
CA GLU A 265 15.17 -5.28 -0.10
C GLU A 265 15.28 -6.66 0.53
N SER A 266 14.29 -7.50 0.24
CA SER A 266 14.26 -8.84 0.77
C SER A 266 15.31 -9.67 0.02
N GLU A 267 15.87 -10.67 0.68
CA GLU A 267 16.69 -11.67 -0.01
C GLU A 267 15.96 -12.25 -1.24
N TRP A 268 14.62 -12.24 -1.21
CA TRP A 268 13.74 -12.68 -2.29
C TRP A 268 13.77 -11.76 -3.52
N GLU A 269 13.74 -10.43 -3.35
CA GLU A 269 13.81 -9.48 -4.46
C GLU A 269 15.13 -9.66 -5.24
N ASN A 270 16.24 -9.72 -4.51
CA ASN A 270 17.55 -9.92 -5.11
C ASN A 270 17.66 -11.31 -5.77
N LEU A 271 17.02 -12.32 -5.20
CA LEU A 271 16.98 -13.67 -5.75
C LEU A 271 16.18 -13.70 -7.07
N PHE A 272 15.00 -13.06 -7.15
CA PHE A 272 14.24 -12.98 -8.40
C PHE A 272 15.07 -12.29 -9.49
N LYS A 273 15.69 -11.15 -9.15
CA LYS A 273 16.56 -10.43 -10.08
C LYS A 273 17.77 -11.27 -10.54
N ALA A 274 18.43 -11.98 -9.62
CA ALA A 274 19.51 -12.88 -9.95
C ALA A 274 19.07 -14.02 -10.88
N ASN A 275 17.94 -14.66 -10.56
CA ASN A 275 17.38 -15.74 -11.37
C ASN A 275 17.01 -15.26 -12.78
N TYR A 276 16.42 -14.05 -12.90
CA TYR A 276 16.13 -13.45 -14.21
C TYR A 276 17.36 -13.38 -15.10
N TYR A 277 18.47 -12.83 -14.59
CA TYR A 277 19.70 -12.73 -15.38
C TYR A 277 20.34 -14.09 -15.68
N LEU A 278 20.30 -15.03 -14.73
CA LEU A 278 20.75 -16.40 -14.97
C LEU A 278 19.94 -17.07 -16.07
N ARG A 279 18.61 -16.94 -16.05
CA ARG A 279 17.72 -17.51 -17.07
C ARG A 279 17.99 -16.90 -18.45
N ARG A 280 18.22 -15.60 -18.52
CA ARG A 280 18.61 -14.92 -19.77
C ARG A 280 19.99 -15.35 -20.28
N SER A 281 20.86 -15.82 -19.41
CA SER A 281 22.17 -16.39 -19.79
C SER A 281 22.12 -17.89 -20.12
N GLY A 282 20.92 -18.48 -20.26
CA GLY A 282 20.72 -19.87 -20.63
C GLY A 282 20.71 -20.87 -19.48
N PHE A 283 20.88 -20.43 -18.22
CA PHE A 283 20.76 -21.29 -17.07
C PHE A 283 19.27 -21.54 -16.70
N ARG A 284 19.03 -22.63 -15.97
CA ARG A 284 17.71 -22.96 -15.42
C ARG A 284 17.78 -22.94 -13.89
N PRO A 285 17.64 -21.76 -13.26
CA PRO A 285 17.66 -21.67 -11.82
C PRO A 285 16.47 -22.43 -11.22
N ALA A 286 16.70 -23.10 -10.09
CA ALA A 286 15.62 -23.71 -9.33
C ALA A 286 14.67 -22.63 -8.78
N SER A 287 13.39 -22.98 -8.63
CA SER A 287 12.40 -22.11 -7.99
C SER A 287 12.89 -21.65 -6.61
N PRO A 288 12.64 -20.39 -6.26
CA PRO A 288 12.97 -19.83 -4.96
C PRO A 288 12.47 -20.71 -3.80
N GLY A 289 13.30 -20.88 -2.78
CA GLY A 289 13.00 -21.70 -1.61
C GLY A 289 13.37 -23.18 -1.73
N ARG A 290 13.61 -23.73 -2.94
CA ARG A 290 14.01 -25.13 -3.11
C ARG A 290 15.45 -25.42 -2.67
N ARG A 291 16.34 -24.41 -2.70
CA ARG A 291 17.75 -24.54 -2.33
C ARG A 291 18.20 -23.33 -1.48
N PRO A 292 17.79 -23.24 -0.21
CA PRO A 292 17.93 -22.02 0.59
C PRO A 292 19.35 -21.45 0.66
N LEU A 293 20.38 -22.30 0.77
CA LEU A 293 21.79 -21.85 0.81
C LEU A 293 22.23 -21.27 -0.54
N VAL A 294 21.84 -21.90 -1.65
CA VAL A 294 22.14 -21.40 -3.00
C VAL A 294 21.37 -20.12 -3.28
N ASP A 295 20.14 -20.05 -2.85
CA ASP A 295 19.27 -18.86 -3.01
C ASP A 295 19.86 -17.68 -2.26
N ARG A 296 20.30 -17.88 -1.01
CA ARG A 296 21.00 -16.86 -0.23
C ARG A 296 22.30 -16.41 -0.91
N ALA A 297 23.10 -17.35 -1.40
CA ALA A 297 24.34 -17.02 -2.12
C ALA A 297 24.08 -16.20 -3.38
N LYS A 298 23.06 -16.55 -4.19
CA LYS A 298 22.65 -15.79 -5.37
C LYS A 298 22.19 -14.37 -5.02
N SER A 299 21.37 -14.22 -3.97
CA SER A 299 20.88 -12.94 -3.49
C SER A 299 22.03 -12.03 -3.06
N HIS A 300 22.97 -12.54 -2.27
CA HIS A 300 24.16 -11.77 -1.84
C HIS A 300 25.08 -11.41 -3.00
N ALA A 301 25.33 -12.34 -3.93
CA ALA A 301 26.14 -12.07 -5.12
C ALA A 301 25.52 -10.96 -5.98
N TYR A 302 24.19 -10.98 -6.19
CA TYR A 302 23.48 -9.94 -6.92
C TYR A 302 23.59 -8.59 -6.21
N SER A 303 23.38 -8.53 -4.90
CA SER A 303 23.51 -7.30 -4.09
C SER A 303 24.92 -6.72 -4.18
N ALA A 304 25.97 -7.55 -4.12
CA ALA A 304 27.35 -7.11 -4.27
C ALA A 304 27.61 -6.50 -5.66
N VAL A 305 27.14 -7.17 -6.73
CA VAL A 305 27.25 -6.65 -8.10
C VAL A 305 26.54 -5.28 -8.25
N GLN A 306 25.33 -5.14 -7.71
CA GLN A 306 24.60 -3.87 -7.73
C GLN A 306 25.36 -2.75 -6.99
N THR A 307 25.97 -3.08 -5.85
CA THR A 307 26.76 -2.11 -5.07
C THR A 307 27.99 -1.64 -5.86
N ILE A 308 28.68 -2.54 -6.53
CA ILE A 308 29.83 -2.21 -7.38
C ILE A 308 29.40 -1.35 -8.56
N GLN A 309 28.33 -1.73 -9.26
CA GLN A 309 27.81 -0.98 -10.42
C GLN A 309 27.40 0.45 -10.03
N ARG A 310 26.76 0.64 -8.89
CA ARG A 310 26.39 1.97 -8.38
C ARG A 310 27.63 2.82 -8.09
N ARG A 311 28.64 2.25 -7.45
CA ARG A 311 29.93 2.95 -7.19
C ARG A 311 30.62 3.38 -8.48
N VAL A 312 30.70 2.49 -9.45
CA VAL A 312 31.34 2.77 -10.76
C VAL A 312 30.57 3.88 -11.51
N LYS A 313 29.23 3.90 -11.42
CA LYS A 313 28.41 4.92 -12.07
C LYS A 313 28.31 6.24 -11.29
N GLY A 314 28.94 6.36 -10.12
CA GLY A 314 28.85 7.57 -9.28
C GLY A 314 27.44 7.86 -8.76
N LEU A 315 26.55 6.84 -8.75
CA LEU A 315 25.17 7.01 -8.28
C LEU A 315 25.15 7.04 -6.74
N PRO A 316 24.42 8.00 -6.13
CA PRO A 316 24.31 8.04 -4.68
C PRO A 316 23.71 6.76 -4.14
N SER A 317 24.13 6.37 -2.94
CA SER A 317 23.39 5.35 -2.17
C SER A 317 21.95 5.84 -2.05
N VAL A 318 20.98 4.94 -2.26
CA VAL A 318 19.56 5.29 -2.12
C VAL A 318 19.29 5.66 -0.66
N THR A 319 19.48 6.91 -0.33
CA THR A 319 19.02 7.49 0.93
C THR A 319 17.69 8.15 0.64
N ALA A 320 16.62 7.39 0.84
CA ALA A 320 15.27 7.92 0.86
C ALA A 320 15.10 8.78 2.12
N ASN A 321 15.58 10.05 2.07
CA ASN A 321 15.53 10.93 3.24
C ASN A 321 14.10 11.29 3.67
N GLU A 322 13.16 11.44 2.71
CA GLU A 322 11.77 11.78 3.03
C GLU A 322 10.99 10.57 3.59
N ALA A 323 11.10 9.41 2.95
CA ALA A 323 10.48 8.18 3.46
C ALA A 323 11.02 7.77 4.84
N ARG A 324 12.27 8.12 5.16
CA ARG A 324 12.83 7.94 6.51
C ARG A 324 12.19 8.85 7.55
N GLN A 325 11.86 10.09 7.23
CA GLN A 325 11.26 11.01 8.20
C GLN A 325 9.86 10.54 8.61
N ASP A 326 9.03 10.11 7.66
CA ASP A 326 7.71 9.56 7.98
C ASP A 326 7.81 8.24 8.75
N TYR A 327 8.76 7.37 8.39
CA TYR A 327 9.04 6.14 9.13
C TYR A 327 9.44 6.42 10.59
N TYR A 328 10.41 7.31 10.83
CA TYR A 328 10.85 7.63 12.19
C TYR A 328 9.74 8.24 13.02
N ARG A 329 8.91 9.10 12.43
CA ARG A 329 7.78 9.71 13.11
C ARG A 329 6.74 8.67 13.54
N ILE A 330 6.43 7.69 12.69
CA ILE A 330 5.51 6.60 13.03
C ILE A 330 6.13 5.70 14.11
N VAL A 331 7.41 5.39 14.02
CA VAL A 331 8.11 4.62 15.05
C VAL A 331 8.11 5.35 16.40
N GLU A 332 8.33 6.66 16.42
CA GLU A 332 8.23 7.50 17.62
C GLU A 332 6.81 7.52 18.19
N MET A 333 5.79 7.62 17.33
CA MET A 333 4.40 7.52 17.73
C MET A 333 4.08 6.17 18.37
N LEU A 334 4.54 5.07 17.79
CA LEU A 334 4.37 3.72 18.34
C LEU A 334 5.12 3.55 19.67
N ALA A 335 6.33 4.11 19.78
CA ALA A 335 7.12 4.06 21.01
C ALA A 335 6.53 4.92 22.14
N SER A 336 5.82 6.01 21.80
CA SER A 336 5.14 6.87 22.77
C SER A 336 3.80 6.29 23.26
N ARG A 337 3.23 5.33 22.54
CA ARG A 337 2.07 4.53 22.99
C ARG A 337 2.60 3.45 23.91
N GLY A 338 2.28 3.52 25.19
CA GLY A 338 2.61 2.45 26.14
C GLY A 338 2.08 1.09 25.64
N PRO A 339 2.58 -0.03 26.21
CA PRO A 339 2.06 -1.35 25.88
C PRO A 339 0.56 -1.37 26.21
N ARG A 340 -0.26 -1.82 25.30
CA ARG A 340 -1.68 -2.13 25.50
C ARG A 340 -1.84 -3.44 26.20
#